data_1a659f050c89de0315ed9c880431d45a
#
_entry.id   1a659f050c89de0315ed9c880431d45a
#
_cell.length_a   1.000
_cell.length_b   1.000
_cell.length_c   1.000
_cell.angle_alpha   90.00
_cell.angle_beta   90.00
_cell.angle_gamma   90.00
#
_symmetry.space_group_name_H-M   'P 1'
#
loop_
_entity.id
_entity.type
_entity.pdbx_description
1 polymer ?
#
loop_
_entity_poly.entity_id
_entity_poly.type
_entity_poly.pdbx_seq_one_letter_code
_entity_poly.pdbx_strand_id
1 'polypeptide(L)'
;IFRDGLSAIFTFGAIIASTVFGFSSTEVLLFAIAANVTAGAGTFVGGWADDRFGPKAVIMTSLIVLSVAGTAAIFIEGKTAFWIVGLTLTVFVGPVQASARSFMARITPDGREGEMFGLYATTGRAVSFLAPTLFGLFVTIAGDTRFGIIGIVVVLLAGLGLLIPVSARPTLIDDADEDASVGPGLPTPPLRGEDPER
;
A
#
# COMPACT_ATOMS: atom_id res chain seq x y z
N ILE A 1 0.95 3.82 -7.45
CA ILE A 1 0.83 5.28 -7.21
C ILE A 1 0.81 5.59 -5.72
N PHE A 2 -0.17 5.12 -4.92
CA PHE A 2 -0.26 5.45 -3.49
C PHE A 2 1.01 5.12 -2.68
N ARG A 3 1.79 4.13 -3.09
CA ARG A 3 3.04 3.73 -2.45
C ARG A 3 4.11 4.85 -2.49
N ASP A 4 4.13 5.64 -3.54
CA ASP A 4 4.97 6.84 -3.66
C ASP A 4 4.54 7.90 -2.61
N GLY A 5 3.24 8.14 -2.48
CA GLY A 5 2.70 9.00 -1.42
C GLY A 5 3.07 8.55 0.00
N LEU A 6 3.04 7.21 0.27
CA LEU A 6 3.46 6.68 1.58
C LEU A 6 4.94 6.93 1.87
N SER A 7 5.81 6.76 0.88
CA SER A 7 7.24 7.05 1.03
C SER A 7 7.48 8.54 1.26
N ALA A 8 6.69 9.38 0.59
CA ALA A 8 6.76 10.83 0.74
C ALA A 8 6.38 11.31 2.15
N ILE A 9 5.45 10.64 2.85
CA ILE A 9 5.10 10.97 4.24
C ILE A 9 6.34 10.92 5.14
N PHE A 10 7.16 9.88 5.03
CA PHE A 10 8.39 9.78 5.82
C PHE A 10 9.45 10.79 5.40
N THR A 11 9.67 10.95 4.09
CA THR A 11 10.71 11.83 3.56
C THR A 11 10.40 13.30 3.85
N PHE A 12 9.20 13.73 3.48
CA PHE A 12 8.81 15.14 3.64
C PHE A 12 8.31 15.45 5.04
N GLY A 13 7.85 14.46 5.81
CA GLY A 13 7.49 14.63 7.21
C GLY A 13 8.65 15.19 8.06
N ALA A 14 9.86 14.71 7.85
CA ALA A 14 11.07 15.23 8.51
C ALA A 14 11.38 16.68 8.10
N ILE A 15 11.22 17.00 6.80
CA ILE A 15 11.43 18.36 6.29
C ILE A 15 10.39 19.31 6.88
N ILE A 16 9.13 18.95 6.87
CA ILE A 16 8.04 19.74 7.44
C ILE A 16 8.24 19.94 8.95
N ALA A 17 8.62 18.90 9.69
CA ALA A 17 8.91 18.98 11.11
C ALA A 17 9.98 20.03 11.42
N SER A 18 11.07 20.06 10.64
CA SER A 18 12.16 21.00 10.85
C SER A 18 11.82 22.40 10.37
N THR A 19 11.26 22.56 9.15
CA THR A 19 11.08 23.87 8.50
C THR A 19 9.82 24.60 8.97
N VAL A 20 8.72 23.87 9.20
CA VAL A 20 7.42 24.47 9.56
C VAL A 20 7.21 24.50 11.08
N PHE A 21 7.56 23.38 11.76
CA PHE A 21 7.31 23.25 13.20
C PHE A 21 8.54 23.52 14.07
N GLY A 22 9.69 23.84 13.47
CA GLY A 22 10.91 24.22 14.18
C GLY A 22 11.50 23.10 15.05
N PHE A 23 11.42 21.86 14.60
CA PHE A 23 12.06 20.73 15.28
C PHE A 23 13.57 20.82 15.13
N SER A 24 14.30 20.58 16.23
CA SER A 24 15.74 20.35 16.20
C SER A 24 16.06 19.01 15.54
N SER A 25 17.30 18.83 15.10
CA SER A 25 17.75 17.56 14.52
C SER A 25 17.50 16.36 15.44
N THR A 26 17.67 16.55 16.76
CA THR A 26 17.42 15.51 17.76
C THR A 26 15.92 15.19 17.86
N GLU A 27 15.04 16.20 17.83
CA GLU A 27 13.58 15.99 17.85
C GLU A 27 13.10 15.28 16.58
N VAL A 28 13.65 15.63 15.41
CA VAL A 28 13.36 14.94 14.14
C VAL A 28 13.80 13.47 14.22
N LEU A 29 14.97 13.19 14.78
CA LEU A 29 15.45 11.80 14.95
C LEU A 29 14.55 11.01 15.89
N LEU A 30 14.16 11.59 17.03
CA LEU A 30 13.24 10.96 17.98
C LEU A 30 11.87 10.70 17.35
N PHE A 31 11.37 11.67 16.59
CA PHE A 31 10.13 11.51 15.84
C PHE A 31 10.24 10.37 14.80
N ALA A 32 11.35 10.30 14.06
CA ALA A 32 11.57 9.23 13.09
C ALA A 32 11.61 7.83 13.74
N ILE A 33 12.23 7.70 14.91
CA ILE A 33 12.23 6.44 15.68
C ILE A 33 10.80 6.08 16.12
N ALA A 34 10.09 7.02 16.72
CA ALA A 34 8.71 6.83 17.16
C ALA A 34 7.80 6.48 15.98
N ALA A 35 7.95 7.15 14.84
CA ALA A 35 7.23 6.91 13.60
C ALA A 35 7.43 5.48 13.08
N ASN A 36 8.66 4.97 13.10
CA ASN A 36 8.95 3.60 12.70
C ASN A 36 8.35 2.57 13.67
N VAL A 37 8.43 2.81 14.97
CA VAL A 37 7.82 1.94 15.99
C VAL A 37 6.30 1.90 15.82
N THR A 38 5.66 3.05 15.67
CA THR A 38 4.20 3.12 15.47
C THR A 38 3.76 2.51 14.14
N ALA A 39 4.53 2.69 13.06
CA ALA A 39 4.27 2.02 11.79
C ALA A 39 4.37 0.49 11.92
N GLY A 40 5.35 -0.01 12.66
CA GLY A 40 5.50 -1.44 12.97
C GLY A 40 4.30 -1.97 13.76
N ALA A 41 3.90 -1.29 14.83
CA ALA A 41 2.72 -1.64 15.61
C ALA A 41 1.44 -1.60 14.76
N GLY A 42 1.29 -0.57 13.93
CA GLY A 42 0.19 -0.45 12.98
C GLY A 42 0.15 -1.60 11.99
N THR A 43 1.31 -2.05 11.49
CA THR A 43 1.42 -3.20 10.58
C THR A 43 0.90 -4.48 11.24
N PHE A 44 1.20 -4.69 12.53
CA PHE A 44 0.74 -5.86 13.27
C PHE A 44 -0.79 -5.89 13.40
N VAL A 45 -1.38 -4.75 13.80
CA VAL A 45 -2.84 -4.60 13.87
C VAL A 45 -3.47 -4.70 12.47
N GLY A 46 -2.82 -4.11 11.46
CA GLY A 46 -3.24 -4.17 10.07
C GLY A 46 -3.25 -5.58 9.50
N GLY A 47 -2.29 -6.43 9.89
CA GLY A 47 -2.26 -7.85 9.52
C GLY A 47 -3.50 -8.60 10.02
N TRP A 48 -3.86 -8.40 11.28
CA TRP A 48 -5.10 -8.96 11.83
C TRP A 48 -6.36 -8.46 11.10
N ALA A 49 -6.38 -7.18 10.75
CA ALA A 49 -7.49 -6.59 10.00
C ALA A 49 -7.53 -7.12 8.55
N ASP A 50 -6.37 -7.37 7.92
CA ASP A 50 -6.24 -7.99 6.59
C ASP A 50 -6.85 -9.39 6.55
N ASP A 51 -6.56 -10.20 7.58
CA ASP A 51 -7.12 -11.55 7.68
C ASP A 51 -8.65 -11.54 7.86
N ARG A 52 -9.19 -10.52 8.56
CA ARG A 52 -10.62 -10.44 8.88
C ARG A 52 -11.47 -9.77 7.80
N PHE A 53 -10.98 -8.68 7.22
CA PHE A 53 -11.72 -7.81 6.29
C PHE A 53 -11.19 -7.86 4.86
N GLY A 54 -10.04 -8.49 4.66
CA GLY A 54 -9.33 -8.56 3.40
C GLY A 54 -8.44 -7.35 3.12
N PRO A 55 -7.38 -7.55 2.30
CA PRO A 55 -6.34 -6.54 2.07
C PRO A 55 -6.88 -5.28 1.38
N LYS A 56 -7.83 -5.40 0.46
CA LYS A 56 -8.40 -4.24 -0.23
C LYS A 56 -9.10 -3.28 0.75
N ALA A 57 -9.87 -3.82 1.71
CA ALA A 57 -10.56 -3.01 2.70
C ALA A 57 -9.58 -2.26 3.61
N VAL A 58 -8.52 -2.94 4.06
CA VAL A 58 -7.47 -2.33 4.90
C VAL A 58 -6.75 -1.21 4.16
N ILE A 59 -6.38 -1.42 2.88
CA ILE A 59 -5.72 -0.40 2.06
C ILE A 59 -6.65 0.81 1.89
N MET A 60 -7.90 0.60 1.49
CA MET A 60 -8.85 1.69 1.25
C MET A 60 -9.10 2.51 2.52
N THR A 61 -9.41 1.86 3.64
CA THR A 61 -9.67 2.54 4.92
C THR A 61 -8.45 3.34 5.37
N SER A 62 -7.26 2.74 5.29
CA SER A 62 -6.02 3.41 5.67
C SER A 62 -5.71 4.60 4.76
N LEU A 63 -5.90 4.49 3.45
CA LEU A 63 -5.70 5.62 2.51
C LEU A 63 -6.67 6.78 2.79
N ILE A 64 -7.92 6.49 3.16
CA ILE A 64 -8.89 7.51 3.57
C ILE A 64 -8.40 8.22 4.82
N VAL A 65 -8.02 7.47 5.86
CA VAL A 65 -7.51 8.06 7.12
C VAL A 65 -6.24 8.88 6.87
N LEU A 66 -5.30 8.37 6.06
CA LEU A 66 -4.09 9.08 5.67
C LEU A 66 -4.39 10.39 4.93
N SER A 67 -5.37 10.38 4.03
CA SER A 67 -5.77 11.59 3.28
C SER A 67 -6.43 12.63 4.20
N VAL A 68 -7.29 12.19 5.12
CA VAL A 68 -7.96 13.07 6.09
C VAL A 68 -6.93 13.64 7.08
N ALA A 69 -6.09 12.79 7.67
CA ALA A 69 -5.06 13.23 8.62
C ALA A 69 -3.98 14.10 7.94
N GLY A 70 -3.61 13.77 6.69
CA GLY A 70 -2.71 14.61 5.89
C GLY A 70 -3.30 15.99 5.62
N THR A 71 -4.59 16.06 5.27
CA THR A 71 -5.28 17.34 5.09
C THR A 71 -5.36 18.12 6.41
N ALA A 72 -5.67 17.46 7.52
CA ALA A 72 -5.66 18.08 8.85
C ALA A 72 -4.29 18.62 9.23
N ALA A 73 -3.20 17.97 8.82
CA ALA A 73 -1.83 18.40 9.08
C ALA A 73 -1.48 19.78 8.50
N ILE A 74 -2.25 20.26 7.51
CA ILE A 74 -2.09 21.60 6.93
C ILE A 74 -2.55 22.70 7.92
N PHE A 75 -3.53 22.39 8.76
CA PHE A 75 -4.21 23.37 9.62
C PHE A 75 -3.71 23.35 11.07
N ILE A 76 -2.90 22.36 11.45
CA ILE A 76 -2.38 22.26 12.82
C ILE A 76 -1.25 23.24 13.06
N GLU A 77 -1.10 23.63 14.33
CA GLU A 77 -0.01 24.48 14.82
C GLU A 77 0.66 23.85 16.04
N GLY A 78 1.96 24.08 16.16
CA GLY A 78 2.76 23.62 17.29
C GLY A 78 3.25 22.18 17.18
N LYS A 79 4.36 21.91 17.90
CA LYS A 79 5.07 20.64 17.87
C LYS A 79 4.22 19.46 18.36
N THR A 80 3.44 19.67 19.44
CA THR A 80 2.61 18.60 20.02
C THR A 80 1.54 18.11 19.07
N ALA A 81 0.87 19.04 18.36
CA ALA A 81 -0.14 18.67 17.36
C ALA A 81 0.50 17.90 16.20
N PHE A 82 1.69 18.32 15.76
CA PHE A 82 2.44 17.58 14.73
C PHE A 82 2.81 16.16 15.19
N TRP A 83 3.23 15.98 16.46
CA TRP A 83 3.50 14.65 17.01
C TRP A 83 2.27 13.74 16.91
N ILE A 84 1.11 14.22 17.35
CA ILE A 84 -0.13 13.43 17.35
C ILE A 84 -0.54 13.05 15.92
N VAL A 85 -0.64 14.02 15.03
CA VAL A 85 -1.09 13.80 13.66
C VAL A 85 -0.05 12.97 12.87
N GLY A 86 1.23 13.29 13.03
CA GLY A 86 2.32 12.57 12.37
C GLY A 86 2.39 11.10 12.79
N LEU A 87 2.28 10.80 14.10
CA LEU A 87 2.25 9.41 14.56
C LEU A 87 0.97 8.70 14.11
N THR A 88 -0.17 9.39 14.07
CA THR A 88 -1.41 8.82 13.51
C THR A 88 -1.22 8.44 12.05
N LEU A 89 -0.59 9.30 11.24
CA LEU A 89 -0.27 8.97 9.85
C LEU A 89 0.59 7.70 9.76
N THR A 90 1.65 7.60 10.57
CA THR A 90 2.57 6.46 10.49
C THR A 90 1.95 5.13 10.92
N VAL A 91 1.00 5.14 11.88
CA VAL A 91 0.23 3.94 12.25
C VAL A 91 -0.47 3.33 11.04
N PHE A 92 -1.01 4.13 10.12
CA PHE A 92 -1.74 3.65 8.96
C PHE A 92 -0.85 3.37 7.74
N VAL A 93 0.36 3.91 7.67
CA VAL A 93 1.31 3.64 6.59
C VAL A 93 1.74 2.17 6.58
N GLY A 94 2.03 1.59 7.75
CA GLY A 94 2.45 0.20 7.89
C GLY A 94 1.44 -0.79 7.31
N PRO A 95 0.18 -0.77 7.75
CA PRO A 95 -0.89 -1.61 7.21
C PRO A 95 -1.02 -1.54 5.69
N VAL A 96 -1.03 -0.33 5.11
CA VAL A 96 -1.14 -0.19 3.64
C VAL A 96 -0.01 -0.89 2.92
N GLN A 97 1.23 -0.77 3.41
CA GLN A 97 2.38 -1.40 2.77
C GLN A 97 2.32 -2.93 2.87
N ALA A 98 1.91 -3.48 4.02
CA ALA A 98 1.77 -4.91 4.22
C ALA A 98 0.62 -5.47 3.37
N SER A 99 -0.57 -4.89 3.49
CA SER A 99 -1.77 -5.34 2.76
C SER A 99 -1.64 -5.16 1.24
N ALA A 100 -0.86 -4.18 0.76
CA ALA A 100 -0.59 -4.06 -0.67
C ALA A 100 0.17 -5.26 -1.23
N ARG A 101 1.09 -5.85 -0.46
CA ARG A 101 1.81 -7.08 -0.85
C ARG A 101 0.91 -8.30 -0.74
N SER A 102 0.13 -8.40 0.34
CA SER A 102 -0.88 -9.46 0.53
C SER A 102 -1.91 -9.44 -0.60
N PHE A 103 -2.42 -8.26 -0.96
CA PHE A 103 -3.35 -8.09 -2.07
C PHE A 103 -2.74 -8.56 -3.39
N MET A 104 -1.49 -8.16 -3.67
CA MET A 104 -0.78 -8.57 -4.87
C MET A 104 -0.61 -10.09 -4.94
N ALA A 105 -0.22 -10.73 -3.83
CA ALA A 105 -0.07 -12.17 -3.76
C ALA A 105 -1.39 -12.90 -4.02
N ARG A 106 -2.51 -12.38 -3.49
CA ARG A 106 -3.84 -13.01 -3.66
C ARG A 106 -4.43 -12.89 -5.07
N ILE A 107 -4.00 -11.91 -5.88
CA ILE A 107 -4.48 -11.72 -7.25
C ILE A 107 -3.51 -12.28 -8.30
N THR A 108 -2.35 -12.77 -7.88
CA THR A 108 -1.33 -13.33 -8.77
C THR A 108 -1.68 -14.79 -9.08
N PRO A 109 -1.81 -15.18 -10.38
CA PRO A 109 -1.98 -16.56 -10.78
C PRO A 109 -0.76 -17.40 -10.41
N ASP A 110 -0.99 -18.69 -10.13
CA ASP A 110 0.06 -19.64 -9.79
C ASP A 110 1.09 -19.75 -10.93
N GLY A 111 2.37 -19.75 -10.56
CA GLY A 111 3.49 -19.83 -11.51
C GLY A 111 3.88 -18.52 -12.20
N ARG A 112 3.18 -17.40 -11.95
CA ARG A 112 3.48 -16.06 -12.50
C ARG A 112 3.92 -15.05 -11.45
N GLU A 113 4.28 -15.49 -10.26
CA GLU A 113 4.62 -14.63 -9.12
C GLU A 113 5.79 -13.69 -9.45
N GLY A 114 6.84 -14.22 -10.09
CA GLY A 114 8.02 -13.44 -10.46
C GLY A 114 7.70 -12.31 -11.44
N GLU A 115 6.88 -12.57 -12.45
CA GLU A 115 6.45 -11.60 -13.44
C GLU A 115 5.61 -10.49 -12.81
N MET A 116 4.62 -10.87 -12.01
CA MET A 116 3.68 -9.94 -11.38
C MET A 116 4.37 -9.07 -10.33
N PHE A 117 5.23 -9.64 -9.48
CA PHE A 117 6.02 -8.86 -8.52
C PHE A 117 7.06 -7.99 -9.19
N GLY A 118 7.65 -8.44 -10.30
CA GLY A 118 8.55 -7.64 -11.13
C GLY A 118 7.83 -6.42 -11.73
N LEU A 119 6.65 -6.62 -12.30
CA LEU A 119 5.79 -5.54 -12.83
C LEU A 119 5.37 -4.56 -11.74
N TYR A 120 4.97 -5.07 -10.57
CA TYR A 120 4.62 -4.25 -9.40
C TYR A 120 5.79 -3.38 -8.93
N ALA A 121 7.00 -3.94 -8.85
CA ALA A 121 8.20 -3.21 -8.44
C ALA A 121 8.59 -2.15 -9.48
N THR A 122 8.56 -2.49 -10.77
CA THR A 122 8.91 -1.60 -11.88
C THR A 122 7.93 -0.44 -11.99
N THR A 123 6.63 -0.73 -11.94
CA THR A 123 5.57 0.30 -11.97
C THR A 123 5.69 1.21 -10.75
N GLY A 124 5.99 0.66 -9.57
CA GLY A 124 6.21 1.45 -8.36
C GLY A 124 7.37 2.43 -8.50
N ARG A 125 8.47 2.00 -9.13
CA ARG A 125 9.64 2.86 -9.39
C ARG A 125 9.37 3.90 -10.50
N ALA A 126 8.62 3.51 -11.53
CA ALA A 126 8.30 4.41 -12.64
C ALA A 126 7.49 5.63 -12.22
N VAL A 127 6.71 5.53 -11.13
CA VAL A 127 5.89 6.63 -10.61
C VAL A 127 6.47 7.29 -9.35
N SER A 128 7.66 6.90 -8.89
CA SER A 128 8.26 7.36 -7.63
C SER A 128 8.69 8.84 -7.62
N PHE A 129 8.64 9.51 -8.76
CA PHE A 129 8.88 10.94 -8.86
C PHE A 129 7.62 11.80 -8.63
N LEU A 130 6.43 11.20 -8.61
CA LEU A 130 5.17 11.93 -8.64
C LEU A 130 4.93 12.71 -7.35
N ALA A 131 5.10 12.08 -6.18
CA ALA A 131 4.91 12.73 -4.91
C ALA A 131 5.95 13.83 -4.64
N PRO A 132 7.26 13.63 -4.87
CA PRO A 132 8.24 14.72 -4.78
C PRO A 132 7.94 15.90 -5.72
N THR A 133 7.54 15.62 -6.95
CA THR A 133 7.22 16.65 -7.94
C THR A 133 6.00 17.47 -7.50
N LEU A 134 4.93 16.82 -7.10
CA LEU A 134 3.73 17.51 -6.63
C LEU A 134 3.98 18.26 -5.33
N PHE A 135 4.75 17.68 -4.40
CA PHE A 135 5.16 18.37 -3.19
C PHE A 135 5.89 19.68 -3.53
N GLY A 136 6.92 19.63 -4.36
CA GLY A 136 7.68 20.80 -4.79
C GLY A 136 6.83 21.82 -5.56
N LEU A 137 5.91 21.35 -6.41
CA LEU A 137 5.00 22.21 -7.16
C LEU A 137 4.11 23.03 -6.21
N PHE A 138 3.46 22.37 -5.24
CA PHE A 138 2.58 23.08 -4.29
C PHE A 138 3.35 24.00 -3.38
N VAL A 139 4.57 23.64 -2.93
CA VAL A 139 5.45 24.54 -2.19
C VAL A 139 5.79 25.80 -3.01
N THR A 140 6.11 25.62 -4.30
CA THR A 140 6.47 26.74 -5.18
C THR A 140 5.29 27.67 -5.44
N ILE A 141 4.10 27.13 -5.66
CA ILE A 141 2.89 27.90 -5.94
C ILE A 141 2.42 28.67 -4.69
N ALA A 142 2.46 28.03 -3.54
CA ALA A 142 1.93 28.62 -2.29
C ALA A 142 2.97 29.44 -1.51
N GLY A 143 4.27 29.26 -1.81
CA GLY A 143 5.36 29.94 -1.11
C GLY A 143 5.66 29.44 0.30
N ASP A 144 5.04 28.34 0.73
CA ASP A 144 5.21 27.74 2.06
C ASP A 144 5.30 26.21 1.95
N THR A 145 6.29 25.64 2.64
CA THR A 145 6.56 24.19 2.67
C THR A 145 5.36 23.39 3.19
N ARG A 146 4.54 23.97 4.04
CA ARG A 146 3.33 23.35 4.59
C ARG A 146 2.36 22.87 3.49
N PHE A 147 2.20 23.64 2.42
CA PHE A 147 1.29 23.31 1.33
C PHE A 147 1.80 22.16 0.44
N GLY A 148 3.05 21.76 0.55
CA GLY A 148 3.56 20.54 -0.07
C GLY A 148 2.79 19.29 0.34
N ILE A 149 2.18 19.27 1.53
CA ILE A 149 1.31 18.19 2.01
C ILE A 149 0.15 17.92 1.03
N ILE A 150 -0.37 18.95 0.36
CA ILE A 150 -1.45 18.82 -0.64
C ILE A 150 -1.00 17.88 -1.75
N GLY A 151 0.24 18.01 -2.21
CA GLY A 151 0.80 17.12 -3.25
C GLY A 151 0.78 15.66 -2.83
N ILE A 152 1.15 15.37 -1.59
CA ILE A 152 1.12 14.02 -1.03
C ILE A 152 -0.32 13.49 -0.96
N VAL A 153 -1.25 14.30 -0.44
CA VAL A 153 -2.68 13.94 -0.33
C VAL A 153 -3.27 13.65 -1.71
N VAL A 154 -2.95 14.45 -2.73
CA VAL A 154 -3.40 14.22 -4.11
C VAL A 154 -2.93 12.86 -4.62
N VAL A 155 -1.66 12.48 -4.37
CA VAL A 155 -1.14 11.16 -4.77
C VAL A 155 -1.85 10.02 -4.04
N LEU A 156 -2.14 10.18 -2.73
CA LEU A 156 -2.89 9.18 -1.96
C LEU A 156 -4.32 9.02 -2.48
N LEU A 157 -5.02 10.12 -2.76
CA LEU A 157 -6.37 10.10 -3.31
C LEU A 157 -6.42 9.55 -4.75
N ALA A 158 -5.44 9.87 -5.58
CA ALA A 158 -5.31 9.27 -6.91
C ALA A 158 -5.10 7.75 -6.81
N GLY A 159 -4.25 7.31 -5.87
CA GLY A 159 -4.04 5.89 -5.59
C GLY A 159 -5.28 5.20 -5.07
N LEU A 160 -6.05 5.85 -4.19
CA LEU A 160 -7.35 5.37 -3.70
C LEU A 160 -8.35 5.22 -4.86
N GLY A 161 -8.49 6.25 -5.71
CA GLY A 161 -9.39 6.23 -6.85
C GLY A 161 -9.09 5.10 -7.84
N LEU A 162 -7.81 4.86 -8.11
CA LEU A 162 -7.37 3.77 -8.98
C LEU A 162 -7.57 2.37 -8.36
N LEU A 163 -7.64 2.27 -7.04
CA LEU A 163 -7.87 1.01 -6.35
C LEU A 163 -9.36 0.60 -6.34
N ILE A 164 -10.29 1.56 -6.41
CA ILE A 164 -11.73 1.28 -6.35
C ILE A 164 -12.17 0.23 -7.39
N PRO A 165 -11.84 0.38 -8.70
CA PRO A 165 -12.30 -0.56 -9.73
C PRO A 165 -11.59 -1.90 -9.72
N VAL A 166 -10.48 -2.05 -8.98
CA VAL A 166 -9.72 -3.32 -8.96
C VAL A 166 -10.49 -4.38 -8.20
N SER A 167 -10.85 -5.49 -8.89
CA SER A 167 -11.49 -6.64 -8.26
C SER A 167 -10.51 -7.39 -7.35
N ALA A 168 -11.01 -7.82 -6.19
CA ALA A 168 -10.25 -8.69 -5.28
C ALA A 168 -10.40 -10.18 -5.61
N ARG A 169 -11.15 -10.52 -6.67
CA ARG A 169 -11.35 -11.91 -7.10
C ARG A 169 -10.25 -12.30 -8.08
N PRO A 170 -9.61 -13.47 -7.92
CA PRO A 170 -8.82 -14.06 -9.00
C PRO A 170 -9.72 -14.17 -10.22
N THR A 171 -9.27 -13.74 -11.35
CA THR A 171 -9.99 -13.99 -12.60
C THR A 171 -9.79 -15.48 -12.89
N LEU A 172 -10.82 -16.27 -12.68
CA LEU A 172 -10.86 -17.70 -13.07
C LEU A 172 -10.84 -17.76 -14.61
N ILE A 173 -9.65 -17.57 -15.18
CA ILE A 173 -9.45 -17.77 -16.64
C ILE A 173 -9.08 -19.24 -16.91
N ASP A 174 -8.77 -20.01 -15.87
CA ASP A 174 -8.23 -21.38 -16.01
C ASP A 174 -9.27 -22.50 -16.12
N ASP A 175 -10.54 -22.26 -15.75
CA ASP A 175 -11.55 -23.34 -15.83
C ASP A 175 -11.98 -23.70 -17.27
N ALA A 176 -11.67 -22.82 -18.24
CA ALA A 176 -12.02 -23.05 -19.64
C ALA A 176 -10.95 -23.85 -20.41
N ASP A 177 -9.68 -23.76 -19.98
CA ASP A 177 -8.58 -24.46 -20.64
C ASP A 177 -8.38 -25.88 -20.07
N GLU A 178 -8.77 -26.13 -18.81
CA GLU A 178 -8.72 -27.45 -18.21
C GLU A 178 -9.84 -28.35 -18.75
N ASP A 179 -11.04 -27.80 -18.98
CA ASP A 179 -12.17 -28.54 -19.63
C ASP A 179 -11.92 -28.77 -21.12
N ALA A 180 -11.12 -27.92 -21.78
CA ALA A 180 -10.74 -28.11 -23.18
C ALA A 180 -9.59 -29.15 -23.37
N SER A 181 -8.81 -29.41 -22.31
CA SER A 181 -7.71 -30.38 -22.35
C SER A 181 -8.15 -31.84 -22.05
N VAL A 182 -9.33 -32.02 -21.46
CA VAL A 182 -9.97 -33.30 -21.28
C VAL A 182 -10.78 -33.64 -22.55
N GLY A 183 -10.07 -34.00 -23.62
CA GLY A 183 -10.68 -34.50 -24.82
C GLY A 183 -11.53 -35.78 -24.50
N PRO A 184 -12.65 -35.97 -25.22
CA PRO A 184 -13.50 -37.12 -24.98
C PRO A 184 -12.75 -38.43 -25.35
N GLY A 185 -12.32 -39.16 -24.32
CA GLY A 185 -11.99 -40.58 -24.51
C GLY A 185 -10.52 -40.95 -24.41
N LEU A 186 -9.92 -40.85 -23.25
CA LEU A 186 -8.89 -41.81 -22.88
C LEU A 186 -9.57 -42.95 -22.11
N PRO A 187 -9.51 -44.23 -22.61
CA PRO A 187 -10.03 -45.35 -21.85
C PRO A 187 -9.25 -45.47 -20.53
N THR A 188 -9.97 -45.53 -19.42
CA THR A 188 -9.40 -45.83 -18.11
C THR A 188 -8.56 -47.10 -18.18
N PRO A 189 -7.29 -47.08 -17.75
CA PRO A 189 -6.50 -48.31 -17.69
C PRO A 189 -7.20 -49.30 -16.73
N PRO A 190 -7.27 -50.59 -17.04
CA PRO A 190 -7.92 -51.56 -16.19
C PRO A 190 -7.24 -51.61 -14.83
N LEU A 191 -8.06 -51.60 -13.77
CA LEU A 191 -7.61 -51.76 -12.39
C LEU A 191 -6.83 -53.08 -12.29
N ARG A 192 -5.56 -52.99 -11.94
CA ARG A 192 -4.64 -54.11 -11.73
C ARG A 192 -5.10 -54.85 -10.49
N GLY A 193 -5.81 -55.98 -10.66
CA GLY A 193 -6.15 -56.81 -9.51
C GLY A 193 -7.40 -57.66 -9.64
N GLU A 194 -7.76 -58.15 -10.82
CA GLU A 194 -8.62 -59.33 -10.92
C GLU A 194 -7.87 -60.39 -11.75
N ASP A 195 -7.07 -61.21 -11.06
CA ASP A 195 -6.62 -62.48 -11.55
C ASP A 195 -7.73 -63.51 -11.25
N PRO A 196 -8.43 -64.05 -12.26
CA PRO A 196 -9.38 -65.12 -12.06
C PRO A 196 -8.67 -66.44 -12.27
N GLU A 197 -7.79 -66.84 -11.37
CA GLU A 197 -7.36 -68.26 -11.27
C GLU A 197 -6.44 -68.47 -10.06
N ARG A 198 -7.08 -68.73 -8.88
CA ARG A 198 -6.67 -69.85 -7.97
C ARG A 198 -7.70 -69.97 -6.82
#